data_6deb6454839fa729bf01359ae9841ee6
#
_entry.id   6deb6454839fa729bf01359ae9841ee6
#
_cell.length_a   1.000
_cell.length_b   1.000
_cell.length_c   1.000
_cell.angle_alpha   90.00
_cell.angle_beta   90.00
_cell.angle_gamma   90.00
#
_symmetry.space_group_name_H-M   'P 1'
#
loop_
_entity.id
_entity.type
_entity.pdbx_description
1 polymer ?
#
loop_
_entity_poly.entity_id
_entity_poly.type
_entity_poly.pdbx_seq_one_letter_code
_entity_poly.pdbx_strand_id
1 'polypeptide(L)'
;FEEHYVSVPEQGGGKLIPEGMCNPGQVYTVSQGKSGMIGVFRLESQMLPGNGKFERTGLGPDREAKEATNTAFNFLKANAGHISGTISTTTKDYIVNYKPTVSSLAVLGEISIAGTMIKVDELANALQVCLDSGAKKVLLPITSAADLGTVPSDLIGCFNLIFYQSAEDAVYKALGVD
;
A
#
# COMPACT_ATOMS: atom_id res chain seq x y z
N PHE A 1 -17.99 -6.58 -21.56
CA PHE A 1 -18.10 -7.36 -20.31
C PHE A 1 -17.35 -6.64 -19.19
N GLU A 2 -18.09 -5.96 -18.37
CA GLU A 2 -17.50 -5.32 -17.19
C GLU A 2 -17.52 -6.33 -16.05
N GLU A 3 -16.34 -6.81 -15.68
CA GLU A 3 -16.19 -7.60 -14.47
C GLU A 3 -16.15 -6.65 -13.26
N HIS A 4 -17.19 -6.66 -12.47
CA HIS A 4 -17.21 -5.98 -11.19
C HIS A 4 -16.71 -6.93 -10.11
N TYR A 5 -15.51 -6.65 -9.59
CA TYR A 5 -14.99 -7.38 -8.45
C TYR A 5 -15.52 -6.73 -7.19
N VAL A 6 -16.36 -7.45 -6.48
CA VAL A 6 -16.80 -7.05 -5.16
C VAL A 6 -15.90 -7.75 -4.15
N SER A 7 -15.23 -6.98 -3.32
CA SER A 7 -14.55 -7.50 -2.15
C SER A 7 -15.59 -8.15 -1.23
N VAL A 8 -15.56 -9.47 -1.13
CA VAL A 8 -16.42 -10.20 -0.19
C VAL A 8 -15.74 -10.19 1.17
N PRO A 9 -16.31 -9.53 2.19
CA PRO A 9 -15.76 -9.60 3.53
C PRO A 9 -15.79 -11.03 4.06
N GLU A 10 -14.69 -11.52 4.59
CA GLU A 10 -14.64 -12.85 5.22
C GLU A 10 -15.57 -12.98 6.44
N GLN A 11 -16.07 -11.88 6.96
CA GLN A 11 -17.01 -11.85 8.09
C GLN A 11 -18.16 -10.90 7.79
N GLY A 12 -19.16 -11.39 7.09
CA GLY A 12 -20.51 -10.87 7.05
C GLY A 12 -20.72 -9.35 7.10
N GLY A 13 -20.39 -8.63 6.04
CA GLY A 13 -20.95 -7.30 5.80
C GLY A 13 -20.45 -6.19 6.73
N GLY A 14 -19.28 -5.66 6.46
CA GLY A 14 -18.76 -4.45 7.08
C GLY A 14 -17.70 -3.81 6.21
N LYS A 15 -17.44 -2.52 6.44
CA LYS A 15 -16.32 -1.83 5.82
C LYS A 15 -15.03 -2.55 6.19
N LEU A 16 -14.30 -2.99 5.18
CA LEU A 16 -13.05 -3.71 5.38
C LEU A 16 -11.94 -2.82 5.97
N ILE A 17 -12.06 -1.51 5.91
CA ILE A 17 -11.06 -0.54 6.36
C ILE A 17 -11.57 0.19 7.61
N PRO A 18 -11.07 -0.06 8.87
CA PRO A 18 -11.57 0.61 10.08
C PRO A 18 -11.28 2.12 10.06
N GLU A 19 -12.15 2.87 10.70
CA GLU A 19 -11.90 4.29 10.96
C GLU A 19 -10.84 4.43 12.06
N GLY A 20 -9.93 5.37 11.89
CA GLY A 20 -8.95 5.71 12.88
C GLY A 20 -7.50 5.37 12.50
N MET A 21 -6.63 5.52 13.47
CA MET A 21 -5.20 5.25 13.28
C MET A 21 -4.90 3.76 13.32
N CYS A 22 -4.09 3.29 12.38
CA CYS A 22 -3.55 1.94 12.43
C CYS A 22 -2.50 1.82 13.52
N ASN A 23 -2.35 0.60 14.05
CA ASN A 23 -1.22 0.31 14.93
C ASN A 23 0.10 0.36 14.16
N PRO A 24 1.22 0.70 14.82
CA PRO A 24 2.54 0.61 14.22
C PRO A 24 2.78 -0.78 13.60
N GLY A 25 3.36 -0.82 12.42
CA GLY A 25 3.59 -2.07 11.69
C GLY A 25 2.42 -2.55 10.84
N GLN A 26 1.38 -1.76 10.71
CA GLN A 26 0.22 -2.08 9.86
C GLN A 26 -0.02 -0.98 8.83
N VAL A 27 -0.16 -1.40 7.57
CA VAL A 27 -0.53 -0.51 6.46
C VAL A 27 -1.41 -1.26 5.47
N TYR A 28 -2.21 -0.54 4.72
CA TYR A 28 -3.15 -1.12 3.77
C TYR A 28 -2.86 -0.65 2.36
N THR A 29 -2.98 -1.56 1.42
CA THR A 29 -2.80 -1.29 0.00
C THR A 29 -3.87 -2.00 -0.83
N VAL A 30 -4.04 -1.51 -2.03
CA VAL A 30 -4.87 -2.15 -3.06
C VAL A 30 -3.93 -2.64 -4.15
N SER A 31 -4.06 -3.87 -4.54
CA SER A 31 -3.26 -4.48 -5.60
C SER A 31 -4.14 -5.24 -6.57
N GLN A 32 -3.76 -5.19 -7.83
CA GLN A 32 -4.37 -5.98 -8.89
C GLN A 32 -3.58 -7.29 -9.05
N GLY A 33 -4.26 -8.41 -8.89
CA GLY A 33 -3.69 -9.72 -9.15
C GLY A 33 -3.65 -10.04 -10.64
N LYS A 34 -2.92 -11.12 -11.00
CA LYS A 34 -2.81 -11.60 -12.39
C LYS A 34 -4.13 -11.98 -13.03
N SER A 35 -5.14 -12.31 -12.22
CA SER A 35 -6.50 -12.59 -12.69
C SER A 35 -7.31 -11.33 -13.01
N GLY A 36 -6.72 -10.14 -12.88
CA GLY A 36 -7.44 -8.87 -12.96
C GLY A 36 -8.25 -8.52 -11.71
N MET A 37 -8.24 -9.38 -10.70
CA MET A 37 -8.89 -9.10 -9.42
C MET A 37 -8.13 -8.06 -8.64
N ILE A 38 -8.84 -7.01 -8.22
CA ILE A 38 -8.30 -5.98 -7.35
C ILE A 38 -8.72 -6.33 -5.92
N GLY A 39 -7.73 -6.45 -5.04
CA GLY A 39 -7.95 -6.79 -3.64
C GLY A 39 -7.35 -5.76 -2.70
N VAL A 40 -7.91 -5.67 -1.50
CA VAL A 40 -7.35 -4.90 -0.39
C VAL A 40 -6.50 -5.82 0.46
N PHE A 41 -5.27 -5.40 0.74
CA PHE A 41 -4.33 -6.17 1.54
C PHE A 41 -3.89 -5.35 2.75
N ARG A 42 -3.88 -5.98 3.90
CA ARG A 42 -3.19 -5.46 5.07
C ARG A 42 -1.77 -6.01 5.08
N LEU A 43 -0.81 -5.11 5.10
CA LEU A 43 0.57 -5.46 5.36
C LEU A 43 0.84 -5.33 6.86
N GLU A 44 1.25 -6.41 7.46
CA GLU A 44 1.71 -6.44 8.84
C GLU A 44 3.21 -6.66 8.85
N SER A 45 3.95 -5.78 9.49
CA SER A 45 5.39 -5.91 9.61
C SER A 45 5.82 -6.10 11.06
N GLN A 46 6.85 -6.91 11.24
CA GLN A 46 7.47 -7.17 12.53
C GLN A 46 8.99 -7.10 12.39
N MET A 47 9.63 -6.46 13.35
CA MET A 47 11.07 -6.41 13.44
C MET A 47 11.52 -7.30 14.59
N LEU A 48 12.54 -8.12 14.32
CA LEU A 48 13.18 -8.99 15.32
C LEU A 48 14.68 -8.71 15.36
N PRO A 49 15.35 -8.91 16.49
CA PRO A 49 16.81 -8.93 16.51
C PRO A 49 17.35 -9.97 15.54
N GLY A 50 18.32 -9.61 14.73
CA GLY A 50 18.86 -10.49 13.70
C GLY A 50 19.99 -9.86 12.91
N ASN A 51 20.17 -10.25 11.66
CA ASN A 51 21.28 -9.86 10.81
C ASN A 51 20.88 -9.32 9.42
N GLY A 52 19.68 -8.81 9.30
CA GLY A 52 19.19 -8.19 8.05
C GLY A 52 18.40 -9.13 7.14
N LYS A 53 17.89 -10.22 7.66
CA LYS A 53 17.01 -11.12 6.92
C LYS A 53 15.67 -10.45 6.63
N PHE A 54 15.17 -10.68 5.43
CA PHE A 54 13.84 -10.25 5.01
C PHE A 54 13.00 -11.46 4.65
N GLU A 55 11.89 -11.64 5.36
CA GLU A 55 10.93 -12.70 5.11
C GLU A 55 9.57 -12.09 4.76
N ARG A 56 8.88 -12.69 3.81
CA ARG A 56 7.54 -12.29 3.41
C ARG A 56 6.62 -13.50 3.30
N THR A 57 5.40 -13.35 3.74
CA THR A 57 4.38 -14.40 3.73
C THR A 57 3.07 -13.84 3.16
N GLY A 58 2.20 -14.73 2.69
CA GLY A 58 0.86 -14.35 2.24
C GLY A 58 0.75 -13.89 0.79
N LEU A 59 1.86 -13.87 0.01
CA LEU A 59 1.83 -13.50 -1.41
C LEU A 59 1.54 -14.70 -2.34
N GLY A 60 1.49 -15.91 -1.80
CA GLY A 60 1.26 -17.10 -2.61
C GLY A 60 2.29 -17.24 -3.74
N PRO A 61 1.86 -17.71 -4.94
CA PRO A 61 2.76 -17.89 -6.09
C PRO A 61 2.99 -16.60 -6.90
N ASP A 62 2.48 -15.45 -6.47
CA ASP A 62 2.59 -14.19 -7.21
C ASP A 62 4.02 -13.69 -7.24
N ARG A 63 4.68 -13.90 -8.39
CA ARG A 63 6.07 -13.52 -8.61
C ARG A 63 6.26 -12.00 -8.65
N GLU A 64 5.34 -11.28 -9.28
CA GLU A 64 5.44 -9.82 -9.41
C GLU A 64 5.33 -9.12 -8.05
N ALA A 65 4.40 -9.58 -7.22
CA ALA A 65 4.27 -9.07 -5.86
C ALA A 65 5.52 -9.35 -5.02
N LYS A 66 6.13 -10.53 -5.18
CA LYS A 66 7.40 -10.87 -4.51
C LYS A 66 8.55 -9.99 -4.99
N GLU A 67 8.66 -9.73 -6.28
CA GLU A 67 9.68 -8.86 -6.85
C GLU A 67 9.48 -7.40 -6.40
N ALA A 68 8.26 -6.89 -6.42
CA ALA A 68 7.94 -5.55 -5.93
C ALA A 68 8.32 -5.37 -4.45
N THR A 69 8.03 -6.37 -3.63
CA THR A 69 8.38 -6.36 -2.20
C THR A 69 9.89 -6.39 -1.99
N ASN A 70 10.62 -7.19 -2.77
CA ASN A 70 12.09 -7.21 -2.71
C ASN A 70 12.69 -5.86 -3.12
N THR A 71 12.16 -5.24 -4.16
CA THR A 71 12.59 -3.92 -4.62
C THR A 71 12.38 -2.87 -3.53
N ALA A 72 11.22 -2.87 -2.90
CA ALA A 72 10.91 -1.95 -1.81
C ALA A 72 11.85 -2.15 -0.61
N PHE A 73 12.14 -3.40 -0.23
CA PHE A 73 13.05 -3.67 0.88
C PHE A 73 14.51 -3.34 0.56
N ASN A 74 14.96 -3.57 -0.66
CA ASN A 74 16.29 -3.17 -1.11
C ASN A 74 16.45 -1.64 -1.11
N PHE A 75 15.39 -0.93 -1.51
CA PHE A 75 15.38 0.54 -1.39
C PHE A 75 15.46 0.99 0.07
N LEU A 76 14.71 0.36 0.96
CA LEU A 76 14.79 0.64 2.41
C LEU A 76 16.21 0.42 2.94
N LYS A 77 16.87 -0.68 2.59
CA LYS A 77 18.26 -0.95 2.99
C LYS A 77 19.21 0.15 2.54
N ALA A 78 19.09 0.58 1.29
CA ALA A 78 19.97 1.60 0.71
C ALA A 78 19.76 2.99 1.31
N ASN A 79 18.55 3.28 1.82
CA ASN A 79 18.14 4.62 2.23
C ASN A 79 17.69 4.71 3.70
N ALA A 80 17.91 3.69 4.49
CA ALA A 80 17.44 3.62 5.89
C ALA A 80 17.85 4.85 6.72
N GLY A 81 19.09 5.28 6.59
CA GLY A 81 19.60 6.44 7.31
C GLY A 81 18.94 7.78 6.91
N HIS A 82 18.42 7.88 5.70
CA HIS A 82 17.67 9.07 5.23
C HIS A 82 16.23 9.08 5.71
N ILE A 83 15.66 7.89 5.93
CA ILE A 83 14.26 7.76 6.39
C ILE A 83 14.20 7.97 7.90
N SER A 84 15.06 7.29 8.65
CA SER A 84 15.14 7.45 10.11
C SER A 84 16.47 6.89 10.62
N GLY A 85 17.14 7.61 11.49
CA GLY A 85 18.36 7.14 12.15
C GLY A 85 18.15 5.94 13.09
N THR A 86 16.91 5.59 13.40
CA THR A 86 16.58 4.43 14.24
C THR A 86 16.40 3.15 13.45
N ILE A 87 16.30 3.21 12.11
CA ILE A 87 16.15 2.05 11.26
C ILE A 87 17.50 1.37 11.09
N SER A 88 17.59 0.11 11.49
CA SER A 88 18.76 -0.74 11.27
C SER A 88 18.40 -1.96 10.45
N THR A 89 18.99 -2.08 9.26
CA THR A 89 18.80 -3.23 8.38
C THR A 89 19.91 -4.28 8.51
N THR A 90 20.86 -4.07 9.40
CA THR A 90 22.00 -4.98 9.64
C THR A 90 21.89 -5.77 10.94
N THR A 91 21.16 -5.24 11.92
CA THR A 91 21.01 -5.83 13.26
C THR A 91 19.59 -6.33 13.54
N LYS A 92 18.69 -6.17 12.61
CA LYS A 92 17.28 -6.60 12.74
C LYS A 92 16.85 -7.38 11.51
N ASP A 93 16.03 -8.40 11.73
CA ASP A 93 15.29 -9.11 10.69
C ASP A 93 13.91 -8.50 10.53
N TYR A 94 13.39 -8.52 9.31
CA TYR A 94 12.08 -7.97 8.97
C TYR A 94 11.19 -9.06 8.42
N ILE A 95 10.01 -9.18 8.99
CA ILE A 95 8.96 -10.09 8.54
C ILE A 95 7.78 -9.25 8.09
N VAL A 96 7.36 -9.43 6.85
CA VAL A 96 6.18 -8.77 6.28
C VAL A 96 5.17 -9.83 5.90
N ASN A 97 3.97 -9.70 6.45
CA ASN A 97 2.86 -10.60 6.21
C ASN A 97 1.73 -9.84 5.49
N TYR A 98 1.27 -10.40 4.39
CA TYR A 98 0.19 -9.87 3.60
C TYR A 98 -1.09 -10.60 3.97
N LYS A 99 -2.01 -9.89 4.59
CA LYS A 99 -3.35 -10.40 4.91
C LYS A 99 -4.41 -9.55 4.26
N PRO A 100 -5.45 -10.12 3.66
CA PRO A 100 -6.61 -9.33 3.26
C PRO A 100 -7.31 -8.80 4.50
N THR A 101 -7.39 -7.51 4.68
CA THR A 101 -8.20 -6.73 5.66
C THR A 101 -7.99 -5.20 5.54
N VAL A 102 -8.38 -4.45 6.31
CA VAL A 102 -9.35 -3.47 6.71
C VAL A 102 -8.81 -2.20 7.47
N SER A 103 -8.76 -0.94 6.91
CA SER A 103 -8.46 0.36 7.57
C SER A 103 -8.88 1.59 6.72
N SER A 104 -9.00 2.80 7.27
CA SER A 104 -9.50 3.95 6.52
C SER A 104 -8.47 4.65 5.63
N LEU A 105 -7.20 4.35 5.79
CA LEU A 105 -6.13 4.82 4.92
C LEU A 105 -5.69 3.72 3.97
N ALA A 106 -5.73 3.99 2.68
CA ALA A 106 -5.09 3.17 1.66
C ALA A 106 -3.87 3.91 1.10
N VAL A 107 -2.78 3.20 0.90
CA VAL A 107 -1.56 3.71 0.25
C VAL A 107 -1.38 2.97 -1.06
N LEU A 108 -1.41 3.69 -2.14
CA LEU A 108 -1.29 3.16 -3.50
C LEU A 108 0.00 3.64 -4.14
N GLY A 109 0.57 2.80 -4.99
CA GLY A 109 1.77 3.11 -5.76
C GLY A 109 2.82 2.03 -5.68
N GLU A 110 3.82 2.17 -6.50
CA GLU A 110 4.96 1.28 -6.60
C GLU A 110 6.25 2.10 -6.65
N ILE A 111 7.32 1.55 -6.10
CA ILE A 111 8.64 2.17 -6.16
C ILE A 111 9.57 1.36 -7.05
N SER A 112 10.32 2.04 -7.92
CA SER A 112 11.42 1.42 -8.66
C SER A 112 12.66 1.25 -7.78
N ILE A 113 13.61 0.45 -8.21
CA ILE A 113 14.87 0.25 -7.47
C ILE A 113 15.69 1.56 -7.35
N ALA A 114 15.48 2.50 -8.27
CA ALA A 114 16.11 3.82 -8.22
C ALA A 114 15.38 4.81 -7.30
N GLY A 115 14.26 4.41 -6.69
CA GLY A 115 13.47 5.27 -5.82
C GLY A 115 12.39 6.10 -6.52
N THR A 116 12.17 5.88 -7.81
CA THR A 116 11.12 6.58 -8.56
C THR A 116 9.75 6.02 -8.22
N MET A 117 8.80 6.90 -7.92
CA MET A 117 7.41 6.52 -7.70
C MET A 117 6.73 6.24 -9.05
N ILE A 118 6.17 5.05 -9.16
CA ILE A 118 5.44 4.59 -10.35
C ILE A 118 3.96 4.84 -10.13
N LYS A 119 3.31 5.41 -11.13
CA LYS A 119 1.88 5.70 -11.08
C LYS A 119 1.03 4.44 -10.93
N VAL A 120 -0.15 4.60 -10.34
CA VAL A 120 -1.11 3.52 -10.17
C VAL A 120 -1.79 3.20 -11.51
N ASP A 121 -1.75 1.94 -11.91
CA ASP A 121 -2.50 1.46 -13.05
C ASP A 121 -3.99 1.34 -12.73
N GLU A 122 -4.84 1.59 -13.73
CA GLU A 122 -6.31 1.50 -13.58
C GLU A 122 -6.82 2.26 -12.34
N LEU A 123 -6.45 3.51 -12.24
CA LEU A 123 -6.69 4.34 -11.05
C LEU A 123 -8.18 4.38 -10.63
N ALA A 124 -9.10 4.47 -11.59
CA ALA A 124 -10.54 4.48 -11.29
C ALA A 124 -10.99 3.19 -10.61
N ASN A 125 -10.52 2.04 -11.08
CA ASN A 125 -10.84 0.75 -10.48
C ASN A 125 -10.24 0.59 -9.09
N ALA A 126 -8.99 1.01 -8.92
CA ALA A 126 -8.32 0.99 -7.62
C ALA A 126 -9.05 1.87 -6.59
N LEU A 127 -9.47 3.06 -6.98
CA LEU A 127 -10.24 3.96 -6.11
C LEU A 127 -11.64 3.42 -5.81
N GLN A 128 -12.29 2.76 -6.76
CA GLN A 128 -13.59 2.12 -6.51
C GLN A 128 -13.47 1.02 -5.45
N VAL A 129 -12.45 0.20 -5.53
CA VAL A 129 -12.18 -0.84 -4.51
C VAL A 129 -11.88 -0.21 -3.15
N CYS A 130 -11.12 0.89 -3.12
CA CYS A 130 -10.89 1.63 -1.89
C CYS A 130 -12.20 2.14 -1.27
N LEU A 131 -13.10 2.69 -2.07
CA LEU A 131 -14.40 3.17 -1.62
C LEU A 131 -15.25 2.04 -1.05
N ASP A 132 -15.39 0.95 -1.81
CA ASP A 132 -16.19 -0.21 -1.43
C ASP A 132 -15.66 -0.86 -0.15
N SER A 133 -14.35 -0.75 0.08
CA SER A 133 -13.67 -1.28 1.26
C SER A 133 -13.72 -0.33 2.47
N GLY A 134 -14.22 0.88 2.29
CA GLY A 134 -14.39 1.87 3.35
C GLY A 134 -13.20 2.81 3.57
N ALA A 135 -12.26 2.91 2.62
CA ALA A 135 -11.21 3.90 2.68
C ALA A 135 -11.77 5.32 2.60
N LYS A 136 -11.27 6.22 3.44
CA LYS A 136 -11.62 7.65 3.43
C LYS A 136 -10.45 8.51 2.99
N LYS A 137 -9.23 8.07 3.26
CA LYS A 137 -7.99 8.71 2.85
C LYS A 137 -7.22 7.77 1.92
N VAL A 138 -6.72 8.31 0.82
CA VAL A 138 -5.90 7.56 -0.12
C VAL A 138 -4.64 8.35 -0.42
N LEU A 139 -3.48 7.73 -0.18
CA LEU A 139 -2.20 8.26 -0.62
C LEU A 139 -1.90 7.76 -2.02
N LEU A 140 -1.60 8.69 -2.92
CA LEU A 140 -1.29 8.43 -4.32
C LEU A 140 0.06 9.04 -4.70
N PRO A 141 0.86 8.39 -5.56
CA PRO A 141 2.02 9.06 -6.11
C PRO A 141 1.59 10.27 -6.95
N ILE A 142 2.37 11.35 -6.90
CA ILE A 142 2.07 12.57 -7.68
C ILE A 142 2.00 12.29 -9.18
N THR A 143 2.70 11.26 -9.65
CA THR A 143 2.64 10.79 -11.03
C THR A 143 1.26 10.30 -11.45
N SER A 144 0.40 9.93 -10.51
CA SER A 144 -0.99 9.54 -10.78
C SER A 144 -1.93 10.74 -10.93
N ALA A 145 -1.51 11.95 -10.60
CA ALA A 145 -2.36 13.15 -10.68
C ALA A 145 -2.88 13.41 -12.11
N ALA A 146 -2.07 13.10 -13.13
CA ALA A 146 -2.46 13.24 -14.53
C ALA A 146 -3.63 12.32 -14.93
N ASP A 147 -3.78 11.19 -14.25
CA ASP A 147 -4.83 10.20 -14.54
C ASP A 147 -6.15 10.49 -13.80
N LEU A 148 -6.20 11.49 -12.95
CA LEU A 148 -7.43 11.87 -12.24
C LEU A 148 -8.56 12.28 -13.20
N GLY A 149 -8.22 12.80 -14.36
CA GLY A 149 -9.20 13.12 -15.41
C GLY A 149 -9.95 11.91 -15.94
N THR A 150 -9.43 10.71 -15.75
CA THR A 150 -10.07 9.44 -16.15
C THR A 150 -11.00 8.88 -15.06
N VAL A 151 -10.99 9.48 -13.87
CA VAL A 151 -11.77 9.03 -12.71
C VAL A 151 -13.06 9.86 -12.63
N PRO A 152 -14.24 9.21 -12.43
CA PRO A 152 -15.47 9.94 -12.22
C PRO A 152 -15.36 10.92 -11.04
N SER A 153 -15.85 12.15 -11.23
CA SER A 153 -15.78 13.21 -10.21
C SER A 153 -16.49 12.83 -8.90
N ASP A 154 -17.58 12.10 -8.99
CA ASP A 154 -18.32 11.58 -7.83
C ASP A 154 -17.46 10.66 -6.98
N LEU A 155 -16.62 9.84 -7.61
CA LEU A 155 -15.72 8.93 -6.95
C LEU A 155 -14.57 9.69 -6.26
N ILE A 156 -13.99 10.67 -6.93
CA ILE A 156 -12.94 11.52 -6.35
C ILE A 156 -13.46 12.24 -5.10
N GLY A 157 -14.69 12.74 -5.14
CA GLY A 157 -15.33 13.44 -4.03
C GLY A 157 -15.55 12.62 -2.76
N CYS A 158 -15.44 11.29 -2.86
CA CYS A 158 -15.60 10.39 -1.72
C CYS A 158 -14.36 10.29 -0.83
N PHE A 159 -13.23 10.82 -1.28
CA PHE A 159 -11.94 10.65 -0.60
C PHE A 159 -11.29 11.99 -0.24
N ASN A 160 -10.44 11.94 0.78
CA ASN A 160 -9.34 12.85 0.93
C ASN A 160 -8.11 12.24 0.21
N LEU A 161 -7.83 12.72 -0.99
CA LEU A 161 -6.67 12.28 -1.78
C LEU A 161 -5.44 13.06 -1.35
N ILE A 162 -4.39 12.36 -0.99
CA ILE A 162 -3.11 12.92 -0.56
C ILE A 162 -2.03 12.42 -1.52
N PHE A 163 -1.29 13.35 -2.13
CA PHE A 163 -0.23 13.01 -3.05
C PHE A 163 1.13 13.00 -2.37
N TYR A 164 1.96 12.03 -2.72
CA TYR A 164 3.34 11.95 -2.25
C TYR A 164 4.32 11.94 -3.44
N GLN A 165 5.52 12.48 -3.22
CA GLN A 165 6.54 12.64 -4.25
C GLN A 165 7.67 11.61 -4.13
N SER A 166 7.86 11.06 -2.95
CA SER A 166 8.94 10.11 -2.63
C SER A 166 8.47 9.09 -1.60
N ALA A 167 9.26 8.05 -1.40
CA ALA A 167 8.99 7.05 -0.36
C ALA A 167 8.98 7.70 1.03
N GLU A 168 9.91 8.58 1.33
CA GLU A 168 9.99 9.31 2.60
C GLU A 168 8.75 10.17 2.82
N ASP A 169 8.34 10.92 1.79
CA ASP A 169 7.15 11.76 1.84
C ASP A 169 5.89 10.94 2.10
N ALA A 170 5.78 9.76 1.45
CA ALA A 170 4.68 8.83 1.68
C ALA A 170 4.63 8.35 3.14
N VAL A 171 5.77 8.02 3.73
CA VAL A 171 5.87 7.59 5.13
C VAL A 171 5.40 8.70 6.07
N TYR A 172 5.89 9.92 5.90
CA TYR A 172 5.50 11.05 6.76
C TYR A 172 4.00 11.34 6.65
N LYS A 173 3.46 11.36 5.44
CA LYS A 173 2.02 11.58 5.22
C LYS A 173 1.16 10.45 5.76
N ALA A 174 1.59 9.20 5.64
CA ALA A 174 0.89 8.06 6.21
C ALA A 174 0.87 8.08 7.74
N LEU A 175 1.93 8.58 8.36
CA LEU A 175 2.03 8.72 9.81
C LEU A 175 1.36 10.01 10.33
N GLY A 176 0.97 10.91 9.45
CA GLY A 176 0.39 12.20 9.84
C GLY A 176 1.39 13.16 10.49
N VAL A 177 2.67 13.03 10.18
CA VAL A 177 3.73 13.96 10.60
C VAL A 177 4.18 14.81 9.44
N ASP A 178 4.33 16.09 9.69
CA ASP A 178 4.82 17.08 8.71
C ASP A 178 6.34 17.14 8.70
#